data_becfa3f608925237ddafcb3d95737d02
#
_entry.id   becfa3f608925237ddafcb3d95737d02
#
_cell.length_a   1.000
_cell.length_b   1.000
_cell.length_c   1.000
_cell.angle_alpha   90.00
_cell.angle_beta   90.00
_cell.angle_gamma   90.00
#
_symmetry.space_group_name_H-M   'P 1'
#
loop_
_entity.id
_entity.type
_entity.pdbx_description
1 polymer ?
#
loop_
_entity_poly.entity_id
_entity_poly.type
_entity_poly.pdbx_seq_one_letter_code
_entity_poly.pdbx_strand_id
1 'polypeptide(L)'
;LLTGRYVEISMLPFSFRDYYALTAPELSPDAAFADYMRYGGFPYLSTMKKTPEKAAVYLEGIYNTVIIKDIEDRQNRRENDPSKRKITDIALLKTIARYLASVVGSPVSVKSVTDYLTSNGRKISPNTVSDYMEALKESFIFYKADRIDIVGKQLLKSNSKWYVVDLGLRSHMLPR
;
A
#
# COMPACT_ATOMS: atom_id res chain seq x y z
N LEU A 1 8.54 11.37 -23.88
CA LEU A 1 7.22 10.76 -24.04
C LEU A 1 7.37 9.40 -24.70
N LEU A 2 7.25 8.31 -23.89
CA LEU A 2 7.44 6.92 -24.32
C LEU A 2 6.11 6.22 -24.61
N THR A 3 5.04 6.98 -24.86
CA THR A 3 3.69 6.43 -25.05
C THR A 3 3.66 5.37 -26.15
N GLY A 4 3.28 4.15 -25.81
CA GLY A 4 3.24 3.01 -26.73
C GLY A 4 4.59 2.41 -27.12
N ARG A 5 5.71 2.80 -26.46
CA ARG A 5 7.07 2.34 -26.78
C ARG A 5 7.79 1.67 -25.61
N TYR A 6 7.04 1.17 -24.63
CA TYR A 6 7.61 0.45 -23.49
C TYR A 6 6.76 -0.77 -23.15
N VAL A 7 7.40 -1.73 -22.51
CA VAL A 7 6.73 -2.87 -21.87
C VAL A 7 6.79 -2.65 -20.38
N GLU A 8 5.65 -2.69 -19.71
CA GLU A 8 5.57 -2.58 -18.26
C GLU A 8 5.79 -3.96 -17.62
N ILE A 9 6.76 -4.04 -16.72
CA ILE A 9 7.05 -5.25 -15.95
C ILE A 9 6.76 -4.94 -14.48
N SER A 10 5.68 -5.51 -13.96
CA SER A 10 5.34 -5.38 -12.55
C SER A 10 6.12 -6.39 -11.71
N MET A 11 6.87 -5.90 -10.72
CA MET A 11 7.62 -6.73 -9.78
C MET A 11 7.09 -6.52 -8.37
N LEU A 12 6.91 -7.63 -7.66
CA LEU A 12 6.52 -7.63 -6.24
C LEU A 12 7.75 -7.81 -5.35
N PRO A 13 7.70 -7.37 -4.08
CA PRO A 13 8.63 -7.84 -3.07
C PRO A 13 8.64 -9.38 -3.02
N PHE A 14 9.69 -9.96 -2.46
CA PHE A 14 9.80 -11.41 -2.32
C PHE A 14 8.58 -12.00 -1.62
N SER A 15 8.05 -13.09 -2.16
CA SER A 15 7.16 -13.97 -1.40
C SER A 15 7.93 -14.61 -0.22
N PHE A 16 7.24 -15.16 0.77
CA PHE A 16 7.92 -15.87 1.85
C PHE A 16 8.79 -17.03 1.32
N ARG A 17 8.33 -17.72 0.28
CA ARG A 17 9.10 -18.78 -0.37
C ARG A 17 10.42 -18.28 -0.93
N ASP A 18 10.38 -17.16 -1.67
CA ASP A 18 11.58 -16.57 -2.27
C ASP A 18 12.50 -16.01 -1.20
N TYR A 19 11.92 -15.32 -0.20
CA TYR A 19 12.64 -14.82 0.95
C TYR A 19 13.40 -15.93 1.68
N TYR A 20 12.72 -17.03 2.01
CA TYR A 20 13.31 -18.16 2.71
C TYR A 20 14.44 -18.80 1.90
N ALA A 21 14.19 -19.08 0.61
CA ALA A 21 15.18 -19.72 -0.24
C ALA A 21 16.44 -18.88 -0.49
N LEU A 22 16.30 -17.54 -0.60
CA LEU A 22 17.39 -16.66 -1.02
C LEU A 22 18.12 -16.00 0.15
N THR A 23 17.47 -15.82 1.30
CA THR A 23 17.99 -14.93 2.35
C THR A 23 18.11 -15.56 3.73
N ALA A 24 17.41 -16.65 3.98
CA ALA A 24 17.33 -17.24 5.32
C ALA A 24 17.35 -18.76 5.32
N PRO A 25 18.13 -19.46 4.42
CA PRO A 25 18.13 -20.92 4.35
C PRO A 25 18.69 -21.58 5.62
N GLU A 26 19.48 -20.85 6.41
CA GLU A 26 20.08 -21.30 7.68
C GLU A 26 19.09 -21.27 8.86
N LEU A 27 17.98 -20.54 8.72
CA LEU A 27 16.98 -20.43 9.78
C LEU A 27 15.96 -21.58 9.68
N SER A 28 15.34 -21.92 10.82
CA SER A 28 14.12 -22.73 10.73
C SER A 28 13.01 -21.97 10.00
N PRO A 29 12.07 -22.65 9.32
CA PRO A 29 10.96 -21.99 8.61
C PRO A 29 10.19 -21.02 9.52
N ASP A 30 9.95 -21.37 10.77
CA ASP A 30 9.21 -20.53 11.74
C ASP A 30 9.98 -19.26 12.08
N ALA A 31 11.30 -19.37 12.32
CA ALA A 31 12.15 -18.22 12.59
C ALA A 31 12.26 -17.31 11.36
N ALA A 32 12.40 -17.88 10.16
CA ALA A 32 12.42 -17.14 8.92
C ALA A 32 11.07 -16.45 8.64
N PHE A 33 9.96 -17.11 8.98
CA PHE A 33 8.63 -16.53 8.84
C PHE A 33 8.40 -15.37 9.80
N ALA A 34 8.84 -15.50 11.06
CA ALA A 34 8.78 -14.41 12.03
C ALA A 34 9.59 -13.17 11.56
N ASP A 35 10.77 -13.40 10.98
CA ASP A 35 11.60 -12.35 10.37
C ASP A 35 10.90 -11.71 9.17
N TYR A 36 10.34 -12.52 8.29
CA TYR A 36 9.58 -12.04 7.12
C TYR A 36 8.36 -11.22 7.51
N MET A 37 7.60 -11.65 8.52
CA MET A 37 6.47 -10.89 9.06
C MET A 37 6.89 -9.53 9.62
N ARG A 38 8.09 -9.45 10.19
CA ARG A 38 8.60 -8.23 10.82
C ARG A 38 9.21 -7.26 9.81
N TYR A 39 10.02 -7.76 8.88
CA TYR A 39 10.86 -6.95 8.00
C TYR A 39 10.35 -6.89 6.56
N GLY A 40 9.48 -7.83 6.18
CA GLY A 40 8.92 -7.92 4.83
C GLY A 40 9.85 -8.58 3.82
N GLY A 41 9.49 -8.45 2.55
CA GLY A 41 10.14 -9.08 1.42
C GLY A 41 10.88 -8.11 0.49
N PHE A 42 11.15 -6.87 0.88
CA PHE A 42 11.96 -5.99 0.03
C PHE A 42 13.37 -6.52 -0.14
N PRO A 43 13.86 -6.73 -1.39
CA PRO A 43 15.15 -7.38 -1.63
C PRO A 43 16.33 -6.73 -0.92
N TYR A 44 16.36 -5.40 -0.85
CA TYR A 44 17.47 -4.69 -0.20
C TYR A 44 17.59 -5.00 1.29
N LEU A 45 16.46 -5.21 2.01
CA LEU A 45 16.49 -5.61 3.41
C LEU A 45 17.14 -6.98 3.64
N SER A 46 17.16 -7.85 2.64
CA SER A 46 17.82 -9.15 2.73
C SER A 46 19.35 -9.07 2.61
N THR A 47 19.86 -8.02 1.96
CA THR A 47 21.31 -7.83 1.74
C THR A 47 22.01 -7.06 2.86
N MET A 48 21.24 -6.39 3.74
CA MET A 48 21.80 -5.61 4.85
C MET A 48 21.79 -6.38 6.17
N LYS A 49 22.70 -6.03 7.09
CA LYS A 49 22.62 -6.51 8.48
C LYS A 49 21.35 -5.95 9.12
N LYS A 50 20.33 -6.79 9.25
CA LYS A 50 19.02 -6.40 9.78
C LYS A 50 19.11 -6.05 11.25
N THR A 51 18.81 -4.80 11.57
CA THR A 51 18.44 -4.38 12.92
C THR A 51 17.09 -3.65 12.82
N PRO A 52 16.27 -3.62 13.89
CA PRO A 52 15.00 -2.92 13.88
C PRO A 52 15.13 -1.47 13.43
N GLU A 53 16.18 -0.78 13.86
CA GLU A 53 16.43 0.63 13.57
C GLU A 53 16.74 0.85 12.08
N LYS A 54 17.65 0.03 11.53
CA LYS A 54 18.02 0.13 10.10
C LYS A 54 16.86 -0.21 9.19
N ALA A 55 16.10 -1.25 9.52
CA ALA A 55 14.91 -1.62 8.78
C ALA A 55 13.85 -0.50 8.83
N ALA A 56 13.64 0.12 10.00
CA ALA A 56 12.71 1.23 10.14
C ALA A 56 13.11 2.43 9.28
N VAL A 57 14.38 2.82 9.26
CA VAL A 57 14.88 3.92 8.42
C VAL A 57 14.67 3.63 6.93
N TYR A 58 14.94 2.40 6.50
CA TYR A 58 14.76 2.01 5.10
C TYR A 58 13.28 2.02 4.70
N LEU A 59 12.41 1.42 5.51
CA LEU A 59 10.97 1.37 5.27
C LEU A 59 10.33 2.76 5.31
N GLU A 60 10.79 3.64 6.23
CA GLU A 60 10.39 5.05 6.25
C GLU A 60 10.81 5.77 4.96
N GLY A 61 12.01 5.51 4.46
CA GLY A 61 12.49 6.04 3.20
C GLY A 61 11.60 5.64 2.02
N ILE A 62 11.25 4.35 1.91
CA ILE A 62 10.32 3.84 0.89
C ILE A 62 8.95 4.49 1.04
N TYR A 63 8.39 4.46 2.25
CA TYR A 63 7.07 5.01 2.52
C TYR A 63 6.97 6.48 2.12
N ASN A 64 7.94 7.31 2.53
CA ASN A 64 7.96 8.72 2.21
C ASN A 64 8.22 8.98 0.71
N THR A 65 9.11 8.21 0.07
CA THR A 65 9.42 8.39 -1.35
C THR A 65 8.24 7.98 -2.22
N VAL A 66 7.65 6.82 -1.97
CA VAL A 66 6.54 6.31 -2.81
C VAL A 66 5.24 7.06 -2.51
N ILE A 67 4.89 7.24 -1.23
CA ILE A 67 3.62 7.91 -0.89
C ILE A 67 3.66 9.40 -1.18
N ILE A 68 4.79 10.07 -0.91
CA ILE A 68 4.82 11.54 -1.04
C ILE A 68 5.23 11.92 -2.45
N LYS A 69 6.44 11.54 -2.86
CA LYS A 69 6.98 12.00 -4.15
C LYS A 69 6.27 11.39 -5.36
N ASP A 70 6.06 10.08 -5.39
CA ASP A 70 5.49 9.44 -6.59
C ASP A 70 4.04 9.87 -6.81
N ILE A 71 3.26 10.02 -5.75
CA ILE A 71 1.89 10.52 -5.86
C ILE A 71 1.87 12.00 -6.26
N GLU A 72 2.72 12.84 -5.67
CA GLU A 72 2.85 14.25 -6.08
C GLU A 72 3.30 14.38 -7.53
N ASP A 73 4.34 13.65 -7.94
CA ASP A 73 4.86 13.68 -9.31
C ASP A 73 3.86 13.18 -10.34
N ARG A 74 3.10 12.15 -10.02
CA ARG A 74 2.03 11.64 -10.89
C ARG A 74 0.91 12.65 -11.04
N GLN A 75 0.56 13.34 -9.97
CA GLN A 75 -0.46 14.38 -10.01
C GLN A 75 0.00 15.62 -10.78
N ASN A 76 1.24 16.04 -10.63
CA ASN A 76 1.81 17.13 -11.39
C ASN A 76 1.90 16.82 -12.89
N ARG A 77 2.17 15.56 -13.26
CA ARG A 77 2.13 15.12 -14.68
C ARG A 77 0.71 15.07 -15.27
N ARG A 78 -0.32 14.97 -14.43
CA ARG A 78 -1.74 14.94 -14.83
C ARG A 78 -2.42 16.31 -14.77
N GLU A 79 -1.66 17.40 -14.76
CA GLU A 79 -2.18 18.78 -14.69
C GLU A 79 -3.24 19.13 -15.74
N ASN A 80 -3.35 18.33 -16.79
CA ASN A 80 -4.29 18.54 -17.90
C ASN A 80 -5.59 17.71 -17.80
N ASP A 81 -5.83 16.97 -16.71
CA ASP A 81 -7.10 16.25 -16.50
C ASP A 81 -7.95 16.94 -15.41
N PRO A 82 -8.89 17.82 -15.81
CA PRO A 82 -9.73 18.57 -14.87
C PRO A 82 -10.70 17.67 -14.07
N SER A 83 -10.85 16.41 -14.44
CA SER A 83 -11.76 15.46 -13.75
C SER A 83 -11.18 14.87 -12.48
N LYS A 84 -9.84 14.95 -12.26
CA LYS A 84 -9.17 14.37 -11.10
C LYS A 84 -8.70 15.46 -10.12
N ARG A 85 -9.13 15.35 -8.87
CA ARG A 85 -8.70 16.25 -7.80
C ARG A 85 -7.25 16.01 -7.43
N LYS A 86 -6.50 17.11 -7.19
CA LYS A 86 -5.13 17.04 -6.68
C LYS A 86 -5.13 16.53 -5.24
N ILE A 87 -4.21 15.64 -4.90
CA ILE A 87 -3.93 15.21 -3.53
C ILE A 87 -2.99 16.25 -2.92
N THR A 88 -3.53 17.13 -2.12
CA THR A 88 -2.79 18.24 -1.50
C THR A 88 -2.54 17.98 -0.02
N ASP A 89 -3.31 17.09 0.61
CA ASP A 89 -3.24 16.83 2.04
C ASP A 89 -2.54 15.49 2.31
N ILE A 90 -1.23 15.55 2.45
CA ILE A 90 -0.38 14.38 2.73
C ILE A 90 -0.71 13.76 4.10
N ALA A 91 -1.12 14.57 5.09
CA ALA A 91 -1.50 14.03 6.40
C ALA A 91 -2.77 13.17 6.29
N LEU A 92 -3.74 13.60 5.49
CA LEU A 92 -4.93 12.82 5.19
C LEU A 92 -4.56 11.52 4.45
N LEU A 93 -3.69 11.60 3.44
CA LEU A 93 -3.23 10.44 2.69
C LEU A 93 -2.61 9.40 3.62
N LYS A 94 -1.71 9.82 4.51
CA LYS A 94 -1.09 8.96 5.53
C LYS A 94 -2.12 8.37 6.50
N THR A 95 -3.14 9.12 6.87
CA THR A 95 -4.21 8.64 7.75
C THR A 95 -5.04 7.55 7.08
N ILE A 96 -5.41 7.75 5.81
CA ILE A 96 -6.13 6.73 5.02
C ILE A 96 -5.27 5.49 4.81
N ALA A 97 -4.00 5.65 4.47
CA ALA A 97 -3.06 4.53 4.31
C ALA A 97 -2.95 3.70 5.60
N ARG A 98 -2.82 4.35 6.76
CA ARG A 98 -2.77 3.69 8.07
C ARG A 98 -4.07 2.95 8.39
N TYR A 99 -5.21 3.57 8.12
CA TYR A 99 -6.50 2.89 8.29
C TYR A 99 -6.59 1.63 7.42
N LEU A 100 -6.27 1.72 6.12
CA LEU A 100 -6.29 0.57 5.22
C LEU A 100 -5.32 -0.53 5.68
N ALA A 101 -4.13 -0.17 6.16
CA ALA A 101 -3.16 -1.12 6.70
C ALA A 101 -3.66 -1.81 7.98
N SER A 102 -4.47 -1.14 8.81
CA SER A 102 -5.03 -1.71 10.05
C SER A 102 -6.14 -2.73 9.77
N VAL A 103 -6.90 -2.56 8.69
CA VAL A 103 -8.06 -3.40 8.32
C VAL A 103 -7.77 -4.35 7.15
N VAL A 104 -6.50 -4.67 6.92
CA VAL A 104 -6.08 -5.58 5.82
C VAL A 104 -6.92 -6.86 5.80
N GLY A 105 -7.40 -7.23 4.61
CA GLY A 105 -8.21 -8.43 4.40
C GLY A 105 -9.69 -8.32 4.84
N SER A 106 -10.06 -7.25 5.53
CA SER A 106 -11.47 -6.97 5.88
C SER A 106 -12.17 -6.23 4.73
N PRO A 107 -13.50 -6.37 4.59
CA PRO A 107 -14.27 -5.58 3.63
C PRO A 107 -14.22 -4.09 3.97
N VAL A 108 -13.82 -3.26 3.02
CA VAL A 108 -13.71 -1.80 3.16
C VAL A 108 -14.50 -1.11 2.06
N SER A 109 -15.24 -0.08 2.40
CA SER A 109 -15.93 0.82 1.46
C SER A 109 -15.42 2.25 1.64
N VAL A 110 -15.59 3.08 0.61
CA VAL A 110 -15.33 4.53 0.72
C VAL A 110 -16.11 5.13 1.89
N LYS A 111 -17.38 4.67 2.09
CA LYS A 111 -18.22 5.11 3.20
C LYS A 111 -17.58 4.79 4.55
N SER A 112 -17.11 3.55 4.78
CA SER A 112 -16.51 3.17 6.07
C SER A 112 -15.24 3.98 6.38
N VAL A 113 -14.43 4.31 5.37
CA VAL A 113 -13.27 5.21 5.54
C VAL A 113 -13.71 6.64 5.87
N THR A 114 -14.74 7.14 5.18
CA THR A 114 -15.29 8.47 5.44
C THR A 114 -15.86 8.58 6.85
N ASP A 115 -16.61 7.58 7.29
CA ASP A 115 -17.21 7.52 8.64
C ASP A 115 -16.09 7.49 9.70
N TYR A 116 -15.02 6.71 9.49
CA TYR A 116 -13.86 6.68 10.36
C TYR A 116 -13.18 8.06 10.47
N LEU A 117 -12.96 8.74 9.36
CA LEU A 117 -12.35 10.07 9.36
C LEU A 117 -13.23 11.09 10.07
N THR A 118 -14.54 11.04 9.85
CA THR A 118 -15.51 11.92 10.47
C THR A 118 -15.59 11.71 11.99
N SER A 119 -15.58 10.46 12.46
CA SER A 119 -15.57 10.13 13.90
C SER A 119 -14.28 10.59 14.60
N ASN A 120 -13.18 10.74 13.84
CA ASN A 120 -11.92 11.31 14.32
C ASN A 120 -11.83 12.84 14.11
N GLY A 121 -12.97 13.52 13.95
CA GLY A 121 -13.06 14.97 13.87
C GLY A 121 -12.74 15.58 12.50
N ARG A 122 -12.58 14.73 11.46
CA ARG A 122 -12.21 15.20 10.13
C ARG A 122 -13.33 15.00 9.12
N LYS A 123 -14.18 16.02 8.94
CA LYS A 123 -15.22 16.01 7.92
C LYS A 123 -14.61 16.10 6.52
N ILE A 124 -14.91 15.12 5.68
CA ILE A 124 -14.41 15.05 4.31
C ILE A 124 -15.46 14.41 3.40
N SER A 125 -15.45 14.77 2.11
CA SER A 125 -16.40 14.20 1.16
C SER A 125 -16.01 12.76 0.77
N PRO A 126 -16.97 11.85 0.55
CA PRO A 126 -16.68 10.51 0.05
C PRO A 126 -15.90 10.50 -1.27
N ASN A 127 -16.14 11.47 -2.15
CA ASN A 127 -15.41 11.59 -3.41
C ASN A 127 -13.92 11.86 -3.18
N THR A 128 -13.59 12.76 -2.25
CA THR A 128 -12.20 13.02 -1.87
C THR A 128 -11.53 11.77 -1.29
N VAL A 129 -12.22 11.05 -0.41
CA VAL A 129 -11.72 9.77 0.14
C VAL A 129 -11.46 8.77 -0.98
N SER A 130 -12.37 8.65 -1.93
CA SER A 130 -12.22 7.77 -3.11
C SER A 130 -10.98 8.13 -3.93
N ASP A 131 -10.73 9.42 -4.19
CA ASP A 131 -9.57 9.89 -4.95
C ASP A 131 -8.25 9.53 -4.23
N TYR A 132 -8.22 9.67 -2.91
CA TYR A 132 -7.05 9.32 -2.09
C TYR A 132 -6.79 7.81 -2.04
N MET A 133 -7.86 7.01 -1.94
CA MET A 133 -7.76 5.54 -1.99
C MET A 133 -7.26 5.06 -3.35
N GLU A 134 -7.74 5.66 -4.45
CA GLU A 134 -7.28 5.31 -5.79
C GLU A 134 -5.80 5.69 -6.00
N ALA A 135 -5.37 6.84 -5.49
CA ALA A 135 -3.95 7.23 -5.54
C ALA A 135 -3.03 6.25 -4.79
N LEU A 136 -3.48 5.75 -3.62
CA LEU A 136 -2.75 4.73 -2.87
C LEU A 136 -2.65 3.40 -3.64
N LYS A 137 -3.69 3.01 -4.37
CA LYS A 137 -3.67 1.85 -5.26
C LYS A 137 -2.73 2.07 -6.45
N GLU A 138 -2.81 3.22 -7.11
CA GLU A 138 -1.95 3.58 -8.25
C GLU A 138 -0.46 3.69 -7.85
N SER A 139 -0.13 3.92 -6.59
CA SER A 139 1.24 3.93 -6.08
C SER A 139 1.83 2.54 -5.84
N PHE A 140 1.06 1.48 -6.08
CA PHE A 140 1.41 0.07 -5.83
C PHE A 140 1.72 -0.29 -4.36
N ILE A 141 1.39 0.58 -3.41
CA ILE A 141 1.51 0.27 -1.98
C ILE A 141 0.37 -0.63 -1.53
N PHE A 142 -0.79 -0.46 -2.13
CA PHE A 142 -1.97 -1.26 -1.84
C PHE A 142 -2.50 -1.98 -3.08
N TYR A 143 -2.94 -3.21 -2.85
CA TYR A 143 -3.75 -3.98 -3.78
C TYR A 143 -5.20 -3.97 -3.34
N LYS A 144 -6.08 -3.69 -4.29
CA LYS A 144 -7.51 -3.76 -4.12
C LYS A 144 -8.03 -5.05 -4.75
N ALA A 145 -8.67 -5.89 -3.96
CA ALA A 145 -9.39 -7.07 -4.42
C ALA A 145 -10.90 -6.79 -4.38
N ASP A 146 -11.48 -6.70 -5.55
CA ASP A 146 -12.91 -6.49 -5.70
C ASP A 146 -13.67 -7.80 -5.49
N ARG A 147 -14.88 -7.70 -4.96
CA ARG A 147 -15.75 -8.84 -4.75
C ARG A 147 -16.43 -9.22 -6.06
N ILE A 148 -16.41 -10.50 -6.38
CA ILE A 148 -17.13 -11.06 -7.53
C ILE A 148 -18.39 -11.77 -7.01
N ASP A 149 -19.53 -11.45 -7.59
CA ASP A 149 -20.74 -12.26 -7.45
C ASP A 149 -20.65 -13.45 -8.42
N ILE A 150 -20.49 -14.64 -7.85
CA ILE A 150 -20.33 -15.87 -8.64
C ILE A 150 -21.63 -16.22 -9.39
N VAL A 151 -22.79 -15.91 -8.79
CA VAL A 151 -24.11 -16.21 -9.38
C VAL A 151 -24.45 -15.22 -10.49
N GLY A 152 -24.29 -13.93 -10.23
CA GLY A 152 -24.58 -12.85 -11.18
C GLY A 152 -23.43 -12.57 -12.15
N LYS A 153 -22.25 -13.20 -12.01
CA LYS A 153 -21.04 -12.96 -12.80
C LYS A 153 -20.66 -11.47 -12.92
N GLN A 154 -20.96 -10.68 -11.88
CA GLN A 154 -20.73 -9.24 -11.84
C GLN A 154 -19.74 -8.85 -10.75
N LEU A 155 -18.87 -7.89 -11.09
CA LEU A 155 -18.03 -7.21 -10.11
C LEU A 155 -18.91 -6.34 -9.22
N LEU A 156 -18.95 -6.63 -7.92
CA LEU A 156 -19.63 -5.80 -6.96
C LEU A 156 -18.78 -4.59 -6.59
N LYS A 157 -19.30 -3.40 -6.86
CA LYS A 157 -18.61 -2.12 -6.60
C LYS A 157 -18.49 -1.77 -5.10
N SER A 158 -19.06 -2.57 -4.21
CA SER A 158 -19.08 -2.32 -2.77
C SER A 158 -18.19 -3.29 -2.00
N ASN A 159 -17.52 -2.80 -0.96
CA ASN A 159 -16.80 -3.62 0.01
C ASN A 159 -15.63 -4.44 -0.59
N SER A 160 -14.66 -3.77 -1.17
CA SER A 160 -13.41 -4.38 -1.62
C SER A 160 -12.50 -4.71 -0.44
N LYS A 161 -11.64 -5.70 -0.58
CA LYS A 161 -10.55 -5.95 0.37
C LYS A 161 -9.28 -5.24 -0.08
N TRP A 162 -8.52 -4.76 0.89
CA TRP A 162 -7.27 -4.05 0.64
C TRP A 162 -6.12 -4.79 1.30
N TYR A 163 -4.99 -4.87 0.59
CA TYR A 163 -3.79 -5.55 1.04
C TYR A 163 -2.59 -4.66 0.82
N VAL A 164 -1.68 -4.61 1.79
CA VAL A 164 -0.40 -3.89 1.63
C VAL A 164 0.56 -4.76 0.82
N VAL A 165 1.35 -4.16 -0.05
CA VAL A 165 2.31 -4.86 -0.92
C VAL A 165 3.37 -5.64 -0.15
N ASP A 166 3.71 -5.19 1.06
CA ASP A 166 4.79 -5.75 1.87
C ASP A 166 4.43 -5.74 3.35
N LEU A 167 4.77 -6.83 4.07
CA LEU A 167 4.43 -6.99 5.48
C LEU A 167 5.28 -6.10 6.40
N GLY A 168 6.55 -5.88 6.07
CA GLY A 168 7.42 -4.95 6.79
C GLY A 168 6.91 -3.52 6.66
N LEU A 169 6.50 -3.12 5.45
CA LEU A 169 5.90 -1.82 5.21
C LEU A 169 4.59 -1.65 6.00
N ARG A 170 3.73 -2.68 6.03
CA ARG A 170 2.53 -2.68 6.86
C ARG A 170 2.87 -2.48 8.34
N SER A 171 3.83 -3.24 8.85
CA SER A 171 4.26 -3.16 10.26
C SER A 171 4.84 -1.79 10.59
N HIS A 172 5.49 -1.14 9.61
CA HIS A 172 6.02 0.22 9.76
C HIS A 172 4.91 1.29 9.81
N MET A 173 3.85 1.14 9.02
CA MET A 173 2.73 2.09 8.99
C MET A 173 1.87 2.07 10.26
N LEU A 174 1.83 0.93 10.96
CA LEU A 174 1.00 0.77 12.16
C LEU A 174 1.78 1.17 13.42
N PRO A 175 1.12 1.79 14.42
CA PRO A 175 1.75 2.03 15.72
C PRO A 175 2.13 0.68 16.36
N ARG A 176 3.29 0.66 17.00
CA ARG A 176 3.76 -0.48 17.81
C ARG A 176 3.10 -0.46 19.16
#